data_4d2f014f58f4daa75df9b21283715c8b
#
_entry.id   4d2f014f58f4daa75df9b21283715c8b
#
_cell.length_a   1.000
_cell.length_b   1.000
_cell.length_c   1.000
_cell.angle_alpha   90.00
_cell.angle_beta   90.00
_cell.angle_gamma   90.00
#
_symmetry.space_group_name_H-M   'P 1'
#
loop_
_entity.id
_entity.type
_entity.pdbx_description
1 polymer ?
#
loop_
_entity_poly.entity_id
_entity_poly.type
_entity_poly.pdbx_seq_one_letter_code
_entity_poly.pdbx_strand_id
1 'polypeptide(L)'
;MLWYKTLLVAAVSFLPLTSVEAADEQRPLEIAPSTPWQVDFGEARCRAARVFGEDEEQTILFLEQYSPRDQPRWIVAGEAIKDLGRSHRLDIEFGPGNASFEEELEETIRFDKFGRAFRGSRIRKDEPDADEEDADKNNEPGLPRLDIAEGKAIEWVQLTRNKRQPQRLMTGSLGQLFEILNTCMDDLVSTWGLDFEAQSRRLTAPKPKNLSQIALRIQKYYPSKAEQWGIQADLSIRVMMDSEGRATECKITNITLAEDFDDRPCTEFMRVAEFEPARDSHGNPMASYYVSSILYRM
;
A
#
# COMPACT_ATOMS: atom_id res chain seq x y z
N MET A 1 58.25 40.90 63.93
CA MET A 1 57.44 41.21 62.74
C MET A 1 57.45 40.04 61.81
N LEU A 2 56.47 39.14 61.91
CA LEU A 2 56.34 37.93 61.03
C LEU A 2 55.27 38.22 59.99
N TRP A 3 55.65 38.12 58.71
CA TRP A 3 54.73 38.22 57.60
C TRP A 3 54.31 36.82 57.21
N TYR A 4 53.02 36.53 57.35
CA TYR A 4 52.39 35.28 56.80
C TYR A 4 52.00 35.57 55.36
N LYS A 5 52.55 34.83 54.41
CA LYS A 5 52.08 34.77 53.03
C LYS A 5 51.04 33.68 52.93
N THR A 6 49.78 34.04 52.64
CA THR A 6 48.69 33.17 52.38
C THR A 6 48.75 32.69 50.91
N LEU A 7 48.93 31.41 50.68
CA LEU A 7 48.85 30.80 49.35
C LEU A 7 47.39 30.46 49.06
N LEU A 8 46.81 31.10 48.05
CA LEU A 8 45.51 30.73 47.47
C LEU A 8 45.72 29.57 46.49
N VAL A 9 45.25 28.39 46.82
CA VAL A 9 45.16 27.22 45.89
C VAL A 9 43.86 27.33 45.14
N ALA A 10 43.91 27.65 43.85
CA ALA A 10 42.77 27.58 42.96
C ALA A 10 42.49 26.13 42.56
N ALA A 11 41.41 25.57 43.05
CA ALA A 11 40.91 24.26 42.61
C ALA A 11 40.27 24.36 41.23
N VAL A 12 40.94 23.84 40.21
CA VAL A 12 40.38 23.69 38.86
C VAL A 12 39.52 22.41 38.85
N SER A 13 38.21 22.57 38.87
CA SER A 13 37.26 21.50 38.70
C SER A 13 37.19 21.04 37.22
N PHE A 14 37.80 19.92 36.93
CA PHE A 14 37.57 19.21 35.63
C PHE A 14 36.20 18.58 35.64
N LEU A 15 35.26 19.14 34.89
CA LEU A 15 34.00 18.48 34.53
C LEU A 15 34.31 17.48 33.43
N PRO A 16 33.92 16.18 33.57
CA PRO A 16 34.04 15.23 32.50
C PRO A 16 33.07 15.63 31.37
N LEU A 17 33.61 15.88 30.19
CA LEU A 17 32.82 15.94 28.94
C LEU A 17 32.35 14.52 28.66
N THR A 18 31.11 14.19 29.05
CA THR A 18 30.43 13.03 28.53
C THR A 18 30.13 13.28 27.05
N SER A 19 30.92 12.68 26.17
CA SER A 19 30.57 12.54 24.78
C SER A 19 29.28 11.71 24.74
N VAL A 20 28.17 12.35 24.42
CA VAL A 20 26.97 11.66 23.95
C VAL A 20 27.40 11.03 22.62
N GLU A 21 27.66 9.72 22.62
CA GLU A 21 27.72 8.94 21.41
C GLU A 21 26.35 9.11 20.71
N ALA A 22 26.30 9.99 19.70
CA ALA A 22 25.21 10.01 18.77
C ALA A 22 25.16 8.58 18.16
N ALA A 23 24.02 7.90 18.31
CA ALA A 23 23.80 6.65 17.64
C ALA A 23 24.19 6.84 16.17
N ASP A 24 25.10 6.02 15.69
CA ASP A 24 25.59 6.04 14.31
C ASP A 24 24.41 5.65 13.41
N GLU A 25 23.61 6.65 13.06
CA GLU A 25 22.52 6.52 12.10
C GLU A 25 23.17 6.31 10.74
N GLN A 26 23.28 5.04 10.34
CA GLN A 26 23.94 4.65 9.11
C GLN A 26 23.29 5.39 7.94
N ARG A 27 24.09 6.15 7.19
CA ARG A 27 23.59 6.83 5.98
C ARG A 27 22.96 5.83 5.04
N PRO A 28 21.78 6.12 4.47
CA PRO A 28 21.17 5.26 3.49
C PRO A 28 22.10 5.01 2.28
N LEU A 29 22.08 3.78 1.78
CA LEU A 29 22.67 3.47 0.47
C LEU A 29 21.68 3.93 -0.59
N GLU A 30 22.03 4.98 -1.32
CA GLU A 30 21.22 5.51 -2.41
C GLU A 30 21.42 4.67 -3.66
N ILE A 31 20.32 4.14 -4.21
CA ILE A 31 20.29 3.30 -5.39
C ILE A 31 19.63 4.08 -6.52
N ALA A 32 20.41 4.47 -7.50
CA ALA A 32 19.94 5.21 -8.66
C ALA A 32 19.03 4.35 -9.55
N PRO A 33 18.06 4.97 -10.25
CA PRO A 33 17.25 4.27 -11.22
C PRO A 33 18.08 3.92 -12.47
N SER A 34 17.94 2.70 -12.97
CA SER A 34 18.55 2.23 -14.22
C SER A 34 17.59 2.25 -15.41
N THR A 35 16.29 2.49 -15.17
CA THR A 35 15.28 2.65 -16.22
C THR A 35 14.39 3.87 -15.95
N PRO A 36 13.72 4.44 -16.99
CA PRO A 36 12.58 5.32 -16.74
C PRO A 36 11.41 4.54 -16.13
N TRP A 37 10.40 5.26 -15.60
CA TRP A 37 9.13 4.65 -15.26
C TRP A 37 8.44 4.12 -16.51
N GLN A 38 7.98 2.88 -16.45
CA GLN A 38 7.18 2.23 -17.47
C GLN A 38 5.77 2.06 -16.92
N VAL A 39 4.76 2.53 -17.64
CA VAL A 39 3.36 2.46 -17.19
C VAL A 39 2.60 1.53 -18.12
N ASP A 40 1.90 0.58 -17.53
CA ASP A 40 1.01 -0.39 -18.16
C ASP A 40 -0.44 -0.05 -17.84
N PHE A 41 -1.22 0.23 -18.88
CA PHE A 41 -2.67 0.42 -18.87
C PHE A 41 -3.32 -0.93 -19.16
N GLY A 42 -3.36 -1.79 -18.13
CA GLY A 42 -3.90 -3.15 -18.28
C GLY A 42 -5.42 -3.20 -18.17
N GLU A 43 -6.02 -4.29 -18.63
CA GLU A 43 -7.48 -4.52 -18.62
C GLU A 43 -8.09 -4.62 -17.20
N ALA A 44 -7.26 -4.91 -16.19
CA ALA A 44 -7.72 -5.11 -14.81
C ALA A 44 -6.99 -4.22 -13.80
N ARG A 45 -5.94 -3.50 -14.22
CA ARG A 45 -5.11 -2.70 -13.32
C ARG A 45 -4.33 -1.64 -14.07
N CYS A 46 -3.91 -0.61 -13.34
CA CYS A 46 -2.89 0.35 -13.74
C CYS A 46 -1.62 0.06 -12.96
N ARG A 47 -0.49 -0.08 -13.62
CA ARG A 47 0.79 -0.43 -13.01
C ARG A 47 1.91 0.40 -13.57
N ALA A 48 2.73 0.96 -12.70
CA ALA A 48 4.01 1.56 -13.06
C ALA A 48 5.14 0.71 -12.52
N ALA A 49 6.25 0.58 -13.26
CA ALA A 49 7.43 -0.17 -12.87
C ALA A 49 8.70 0.63 -13.13
N ARG A 50 9.68 0.50 -12.23
CA ARG A 50 11.01 1.06 -12.40
C ARG A 50 12.06 0.15 -11.81
N VAL A 51 13.21 0.01 -12.50
CA VAL A 51 14.37 -0.75 -12.02
C VAL A 51 15.41 0.21 -11.47
N PHE A 52 16.05 -0.19 -10.39
CA PHE A 52 17.10 0.53 -9.67
C PHE A 52 18.34 -0.36 -9.53
N GLY A 53 19.52 0.25 -9.51
CA GLY A 53 20.78 -0.47 -9.42
C GLY A 53 21.22 -1.06 -10.76
N GLU A 54 22.39 -1.72 -10.76
CA GLU A 54 23.01 -2.25 -11.96
C GLU A 54 23.25 -3.76 -11.82
N ASP A 55 23.40 -4.42 -12.93
CA ASP A 55 23.77 -5.84 -13.06
C ASP A 55 22.93 -6.80 -12.18
N GLU A 56 23.60 -7.54 -11.29
CA GLU A 56 22.98 -8.52 -10.40
C GLU A 56 22.38 -7.87 -9.12
N GLU A 57 22.73 -6.60 -8.84
CA GLU A 57 22.25 -5.87 -7.65
C GLU A 57 20.97 -5.07 -7.92
N GLN A 58 20.24 -5.43 -8.96
CA GLN A 58 19.03 -4.71 -9.33
C GLN A 58 17.86 -4.99 -8.39
N THR A 59 17.08 -3.93 -8.19
CA THR A 59 15.79 -3.96 -7.49
C THR A 59 14.73 -3.37 -8.39
N ILE A 60 13.56 -3.99 -8.45
CA ILE A 60 12.40 -3.47 -9.16
C ILE A 60 11.34 -3.02 -8.17
N LEU A 61 10.76 -1.85 -8.42
CA LEU A 61 9.61 -1.30 -7.68
C LEU A 61 8.44 -1.12 -8.65
N PHE A 62 7.27 -1.61 -8.23
CA PHE A 62 6.00 -1.36 -8.88
C PHE A 62 5.13 -0.49 -7.99
N LEU A 63 4.38 0.43 -8.60
CA LEU A 63 3.22 1.09 -8.01
C LEU A 63 1.99 0.68 -8.82
N GLU A 64 0.92 0.24 -8.15
CA GLU A 64 -0.24 -0.31 -8.86
C GLU A 64 -1.57 0.00 -8.18
N GLN A 65 -2.62 0.05 -9.02
CA GLN A 65 -4.00 0.17 -8.59
C GLN A 65 -4.90 -0.79 -9.38
N TYR A 66 -5.87 -1.40 -8.71
CA TYR A 66 -6.91 -2.26 -9.30
C TYR A 66 -8.28 -1.59 -9.26
N SER A 67 -8.38 -0.50 -8.55
CA SER A 67 -9.53 0.38 -8.40
C SER A 67 -9.06 1.76 -7.97
N PRO A 68 -9.86 2.81 -8.14
CA PRO A 68 -9.57 4.13 -7.59
C PRO A 68 -9.28 4.06 -6.09
N ARG A 69 -8.16 4.64 -5.65
CA ARG A 69 -7.69 4.69 -4.26
C ARG A 69 -6.87 5.97 -4.05
N ASP A 70 -6.81 6.41 -2.81
CA ASP A 70 -6.00 7.56 -2.38
C ASP A 70 -4.53 7.19 -2.13
N GLN A 71 -4.21 5.91 -2.04
CA GLN A 71 -2.83 5.39 -1.93
C GLN A 71 -2.62 4.24 -2.92
N PRO A 72 -1.48 4.18 -3.64
CA PRO A 72 -1.15 3.03 -4.48
C PRO A 72 -0.75 1.84 -3.61
N ARG A 73 -0.96 0.64 -4.11
CA ARG A 73 -0.21 -0.54 -3.65
C ARG A 73 1.16 -0.53 -4.30
N TRP A 74 2.12 -1.19 -3.67
CA TRP A 74 3.46 -1.33 -4.23
C TRP A 74 3.99 -2.74 -4.09
N ILE A 75 4.88 -3.13 -5.00
CA ILE A 75 5.58 -4.40 -4.98
C ILE A 75 7.06 -4.10 -5.16
N VAL A 76 7.91 -4.73 -4.37
CA VAL A 76 9.36 -4.65 -4.47
C VAL A 76 9.96 -6.05 -4.57
N ALA A 77 10.98 -6.21 -5.42
CA ALA A 77 11.75 -7.44 -5.56
C ALA A 77 13.20 -7.11 -5.91
N GLY A 78 14.14 -7.96 -5.54
CA GLY A 78 15.55 -7.80 -5.88
C GLY A 78 16.47 -7.60 -4.68
N GLU A 79 17.63 -7.01 -4.95
CA GLU A 79 18.75 -6.94 -4.00
C GLU A 79 18.40 -6.21 -2.70
N ALA A 80 17.69 -5.07 -2.79
CA ALA A 80 17.35 -4.28 -1.60
C ALA A 80 16.60 -5.06 -0.53
N ILE A 81 15.92 -6.16 -0.90
CA ILE A 81 15.11 -6.96 0.01
C ILE A 81 15.44 -8.46 -0.02
N LYS A 82 16.49 -8.90 -0.73
CA LYS A 82 16.79 -10.34 -0.94
C LYS A 82 16.87 -11.15 0.35
N ASP A 83 17.38 -10.54 1.40
CA ASP A 83 17.56 -11.17 2.71
C ASP A 83 16.45 -10.83 3.70
N LEU A 84 15.25 -10.43 3.23
CA LEU A 84 14.12 -10.20 4.10
C LEU A 84 13.81 -11.50 4.86
N GLY A 85 13.84 -11.40 6.19
CA GLY A 85 13.68 -12.57 7.08
C GLY A 85 12.25 -13.14 7.05
N ARG A 86 11.99 -14.16 7.87
CA ARG A 86 10.68 -14.81 7.94
C ARG A 86 9.55 -13.91 8.45
N SER A 87 9.87 -12.89 9.23
CA SER A 87 8.89 -11.93 9.72
C SER A 87 8.36 -11.00 8.63
N HIS A 88 9.06 -10.90 7.49
CA HIS A 88 8.76 -10.01 6.38
C HIS A 88 8.50 -8.54 6.78
N ARG A 89 9.03 -8.11 7.96
CA ARG A 89 8.84 -6.76 8.50
C ARG A 89 10.02 -5.87 8.13
N LEU A 90 9.71 -4.66 7.74
CA LEU A 90 10.69 -3.59 7.57
C LEU A 90 10.02 -2.22 7.83
N ASP A 91 10.85 -1.25 8.17
CA ASP A 91 10.44 0.14 8.15
C ASP A 91 10.54 0.67 6.73
N ILE A 92 9.47 1.28 6.26
CA ILE A 92 9.40 1.88 4.93
C ILE A 92 9.09 3.37 5.04
N GLU A 93 9.65 4.15 4.14
CA GLU A 93 9.41 5.56 4.05
C GLU A 93 9.35 5.99 2.58
N PHE A 94 8.27 6.65 2.20
CA PHE A 94 8.09 7.31 0.91
C PHE A 94 8.37 8.80 1.11
N GLY A 95 9.62 9.20 1.02
CA GLY A 95 10.07 10.51 1.43
C GLY A 95 10.69 11.36 0.33
N PRO A 96 11.06 12.59 0.70
CA PRO A 96 10.70 13.26 1.94
C PRO A 96 9.20 13.60 2.01
N GLY A 97 8.70 13.87 3.19
CA GLY A 97 7.30 14.30 3.40
C GLY A 97 6.46 13.32 4.21
N ASN A 98 6.60 12.01 3.99
CA ASN A 98 5.93 11.00 4.79
C ASN A 98 6.85 10.48 5.90
N ALA A 99 6.26 10.19 7.06
CA ALA A 99 6.99 9.55 8.15
C ALA A 99 7.23 8.07 7.86
N SER A 100 8.36 7.53 8.34
CA SER A 100 8.62 6.09 8.33
C SER A 100 7.60 5.33 9.17
N PHE A 101 7.24 4.14 8.72
CA PHE A 101 6.36 3.22 9.45
C PHE A 101 6.78 1.77 9.24
N GLU A 102 6.51 0.92 10.24
CA GLU A 102 6.71 -0.52 10.11
C GLU A 102 5.59 -1.13 9.24
N GLU A 103 5.96 -1.92 8.27
CA GLU A 103 5.06 -2.68 7.41
C GLU A 103 5.41 -4.16 7.43
N GLU A 104 4.40 -5.01 7.59
CA GLU A 104 4.53 -6.44 7.39
C GLU A 104 4.19 -6.76 5.94
N LEU A 105 5.22 -7.10 5.18
CA LEU A 105 5.09 -7.35 3.76
C LEU A 105 4.53 -8.72 3.46
N GLU A 106 3.67 -8.79 2.47
CA GLU A 106 3.15 -10.04 1.95
C GLU A 106 4.02 -10.52 0.78
N GLU A 107 4.53 -11.77 0.87
CA GLU A 107 5.15 -12.40 -0.28
C GLU A 107 4.09 -12.64 -1.37
N THR A 108 4.38 -12.19 -2.58
CA THR A 108 3.44 -12.28 -3.71
C THR A 108 3.90 -13.30 -4.73
N ILE A 109 4.64 -12.87 -5.74
CA ILE A 109 5.15 -13.69 -6.82
C ILE A 109 6.68 -13.80 -6.73
N ARG A 110 7.22 -14.73 -7.48
CA ARG A 110 8.66 -14.84 -7.68
C ARG A 110 8.97 -14.48 -9.13
N PHE A 111 9.83 -13.48 -9.29
CA PHE A 111 10.35 -13.12 -10.61
C PHE A 111 11.63 -13.90 -10.90
N ASP A 112 11.78 -14.38 -12.13
CA ASP A 112 13.00 -15.13 -12.54
C ASP A 112 14.27 -14.30 -12.29
N LYS A 113 14.25 -13.01 -12.63
CA LYS A 113 15.39 -12.12 -12.51
C LYS A 113 15.57 -11.54 -11.09
N PHE A 114 14.48 -11.16 -10.41
CA PHE A 114 14.54 -10.41 -9.16
C PHE A 114 14.27 -11.28 -7.93
N GLY A 115 13.94 -12.55 -8.10
CA GLY A 115 13.62 -13.45 -6.99
C GLY A 115 12.27 -13.18 -6.34
N ARG A 116 12.21 -13.33 -5.00
CA ARG A 116 10.97 -13.15 -4.22
C ARG A 116 10.50 -11.71 -4.29
N ALA A 117 9.21 -11.51 -4.48
CA ALA A 117 8.57 -10.22 -4.48
C ALA A 117 7.66 -10.06 -3.28
N PHE A 118 7.68 -8.88 -2.70
CA PHE A 118 6.89 -8.54 -1.53
C PHE A 118 6.04 -7.32 -1.81
N ARG A 119 4.84 -7.32 -1.24
CA ARG A 119 3.84 -6.26 -1.43
C ARG A 119 3.57 -5.53 -0.13
N GLY A 120 3.42 -4.21 -0.23
CA GLY A 120 2.79 -3.36 0.76
C GLY A 120 1.55 -2.68 0.20
N SER A 121 0.70 -2.21 1.09
CA SER A 121 -0.64 -1.70 0.73
C SER A 121 -0.77 -0.19 0.82
N ARG A 122 0.22 0.50 1.39
CA ARG A 122 0.16 1.95 1.69
C ARG A 122 1.52 2.60 1.52
N ILE A 123 1.52 3.92 1.31
CA ILE A 123 2.73 4.74 1.18
C ILE A 123 2.93 5.72 2.36
N ARG A 124 1.91 5.85 3.20
CA ARG A 124 1.94 6.60 4.45
C ARG A 124 1.29 5.81 5.57
N LYS A 125 1.64 6.13 6.79
CA LYS A 125 0.98 5.58 7.98
C LYS A 125 -0.43 6.14 8.06
N ASP A 126 -1.42 5.27 8.28
CA ASP A 126 -2.77 5.72 8.61
C ASP A 126 -2.72 6.47 9.96
N GLU A 127 -3.49 7.54 10.09
CA GLU A 127 -3.59 8.25 11.37
C GLU A 127 -4.19 7.31 12.44
N PRO A 128 -3.63 7.32 13.68
CA PRO A 128 -3.98 6.31 14.68
C PRO A 128 -5.39 6.41 15.26
N ASP A 129 -6.13 7.46 14.94
CA ASP A 129 -7.48 7.72 15.44
C ASP A 129 -8.59 7.46 14.41
N ALA A 130 -8.26 6.69 13.36
CA ALA A 130 -9.29 6.10 12.52
C ALA A 130 -9.98 4.96 13.29
N ASP A 131 -10.74 5.31 14.34
CA ASP A 131 -11.72 4.44 14.97
C ASP A 131 -12.64 3.86 13.89
N GLU A 132 -13.43 2.84 14.22
CA GLU A 132 -14.38 2.17 13.29
C GLU A 132 -15.32 3.13 12.52
N GLU A 133 -15.40 4.42 12.89
CA GLU A 133 -16.03 5.51 12.14
C GLU A 133 -15.33 5.83 10.81
N ASP A 134 -14.06 5.46 10.62
CA ASP A 134 -13.33 5.65 9.36
C ASP A 134 -13.73 4.66 8.23
N ALA A 135 -14.61 3.73 8.48
CA ALA A 135 -15.41 3.12 7.41
C ALA A 135 -16.12 4.19 6.53
N ASP A 136 -16.13 5.42 7.00
CA ASP A 136 -16.73 6.58 6.32
C ASP A 136 -15.75 7.31 5.38
N LYS A 137 -14.43 7.07 5.43
CA LYS A 137 -13.47 7.61 4.43
C LYS A 137 -13.75 7.11 3.01
N ASN A 138 -14.39 5.94 2.87
CA ASN A 138 -14.95 5.49 1.60
C ASN A 138 -16.20 6.28 1.17
N ASN A 139 -16.62 7.25 1.95
CA ASN A 139 -17.84 8.04 1.71
C ASN A 139 -17.55 9.47 1.22
N GLU A 140 -16.28 9.76 0.93
CA GLU A 140 -15.96 11.04 0.31
C GLU A 140 -16.62 11.15 -1.07
N PRO A 141 -17.12 12.34 -1.42
CA PRO A 141 -17.70 12.58 -2.74
C PRO A 141 -16.69 12.30 -3.84
N GLY A 142 -17.14 11.67 -4.91
CA GLY A 142 -16.33 11.35 -6.07
C GLY A 142 -15.59 10.03 -5.96
N LEU A 143 -14.61 9.85 -6.84
CA LEU A 143 -13.70 8.70 -6.84
C LEU A 143 -12.44 9.06 -6.05
N PRO A 144 -11.96 8.20 -5.15
CA PRO A 144 -10.67 8.42 -4.50
C PRO A 144 -9.56 8.46 -5.54
N ARG A 145 -8.57 9.33 -5.33
CA ARG A 145 -7.47 9.57 -6.27
C ARG A 145 -6.16 9.68 -5.52
N LEU A 146 -5.08 9.31 -6.18
CA LEU A 146 -3.74 9.61 -5.68
C LEU A 146 -3.53 11.12 -5.61
N ASP A 147 -3.03 11.60 -4.47
CA ASP A 147 -2.73 13.02 -4.30
C ASP A 147 -1.44 13.39 -5.04
N ILE A 148 -1.59 14.21 -6.09
CA ILE A 148 -0.47 14.67 -6.93
C ILE A 148 0.50 15.53 -6.12
N ALA A 149 0.02 16.29 -5.12
CA ALA A 149 0.88 17.12 -4.27
C ALA A 149 1.73 16.24 -3.33
N GLU A 150 1.14 15.21 -2.74
CA GLU A 150 1.87 14.17 -2.00
C GLU A 150 2.90 13.49 -2.91
N GLY A 151 2.49 13.06 -4.10
CA GLY A 151 3.40 12.45 -5.07
C GLY A 151 4.57 13.35 -5.46
N LYS A 152 4.36 14.68 -5.56
CA LYS A 152 5.44 15.64 -5.83
C LYS A 152 6.45 15.75 -4.68
N ALA A 153 6.02 15.53 -3.46
CA ALA A 153 6.89 15.57 -2.29
C ALA A 153 7.74 14.29 -2.14
N ILE A 154 7.34 13.17 -2.75
CA ILE A 154 8.08 11.91 -2.70
C ILE A 154 9.17 11.92 -3.77
N GLU A 155 10.43 11.73 -3.35
CA GLU A 155 11.60 11.67 -4.23
C GLU A 155 12.33 10.33 -4.14
N TRP A 156 12.05 9.54 -3.11
CA TRP A 156 12.68 8.25 -2.88
C TRP A 156 11.80 7.33 -2.01
N VAL A 157 12.08 6.03 -2.08
CA VAL A 157 11.52 5.01 -1.19
C VAL A 157 12.66 4.37 -0.41
N GLN A 158 12.63 4.49 0.91
CA GLN A 158 13.63 3.90 1.79
C GLN A 158 13.09 2.66 2.47
N LEU A 159 13.90 1.60 2.42
CA LEU A 159 13.65 0.30 3.01
C LEU A 159 14.68 0.07 4.11
N THR A 160 14.24 0.01 5.37
CA THR A 160 15.12 -0.13 6.53
C THR A 160 14.82 -1.43 7.25
N ARG A 161 15.83 -2.26 7.45
CA ARG A 161 15.72 -3.53 8.18
C ARG A 161 16.62 -3.51 9.41
N ASN A 162 16.01 -3.48 10.59
CA ASN A 162 16.73 -3.54 11.86
C ASN A 162 18.09 -2.80 11.80
N LYS A 163 19.16 -3.39 12.23
CA LYS A 163 20.51 -2.80 12.30
C LYS A 163 21.27 -2.78 10.96
N ARG A 164 20.64 -3.01 9.81
CA ARG A 164 21.29 -2.95 8.51
C ARG A 164 21.22 -1.54 7.94
N GLN A 165 22.17 -1.24 7.04
CA GLN A 165 22.18 0.02 6.31
C GLN A 165 20.87 0.18 5.51
N PRO A 166 20.13 1.29 5.69
CA PRO A 166 18.92 1.55 4.90
C PRO A 166 19.23 1.55 3.40
N GLN A 167 18.32 1.01 2.61
CA GLN A 167 18.38 1.01 1.14
C GLN A 167 17.39 2.08 0.64
N ARG A 168 17.85 3.04 -0.15
CA ARG A 168 17.05 4.14 -0.65
C ARG A 168 16.98 4.13 -2.16
N LEU A 169 15.81 3.77 -2.70
CA LEU A 169 15.53 3.78 -4.13
C LEU A 169 15.20 5.21 -4.56
N MET A 170 16.04 5.84 -5.37
CA MET A 170 15.89 7.23 -5.81
C MET A 170 14.84 7.32 -6.92
N THR A 171 13.57 7.42 -6.53
CA THR A 171 12.43 7.40 -7.47
C THR A 171 12.32 8.67 -8.30
N GLY A 172 12.91 9.78 -7.83
CA GLY A 172 12.51 11.11 -8.29
C GLY A 172 11.05 11.40 -7.93
N SER A 173 10.60 12.61 -8.21
CA SER A 173 9.22 13.02 -7.90
C SER A 173 8.18 12.09 -8.52
N LEU A 174 7.24 11.61 -7.71
CA LEU A 174 6.14 10.73 -8.15
C LEU A 174 4.89 11.50 -8.63
N GLY A 175 4.89 12.83 -8.58
CA GLY A 175 3.69 13.63 -8.90
C GLY A 175 3.15 13.37 -10.30
N GLN A 176 4.02 13.38 -11.32
CA GLN A 176 3.61 13.07 -12.70
C GLN A 176 3.14 11.61 -12.84
N LEU A 177 3.79 10.68 -12.12
CA LEU A 177 3.39 9.29 -12.12
C LEU A 177 2.00 9.09 -11.52
N PHE A 178 1.69 9.78 -10.42
CA PHE A 178 0.36 9.75 -9.80
C PHE A 178 -0.72 10.32 -10.74
N GLU A 179 -0.41 11.38 -11.47
CA GLU A 179 -1.31 11.94 -12.50
C GLU A 179 -1.60 10.90 -13.60
N ILE A 180 -0.56 10.22 -14.10
CA ILE A 180 -0.71 9.16 -15.11
C ILE A 180 -1.52 7.98 -14.57
N LEU A 181 -1.25 7.52 -13.34
CA LEU A 181 -2.00 6.43 -12.72
C LEU A 181 -3.47 6.81 -12.48
N ASN A 182 -3.76 8.05 -12.08
CA ASN A 182 -5.12 8.56 -11.97
C ASN A 182 -5.85 8.54 -13.32
N THR A 183 -5.19 8.98 -14.39
CA THR A 183 -5.74 8.94 -15.76
C THR A 183 -6.02 7.51 -16.20
N CYS A 184 -5.08 6.60 -15.94
CA CYS A 184 -5.28 5.18 -16.22
C CYS A 184 -6.48 4.60 -15.45
N MET A 185 -6.68 5.01 -14.18
CA MET A 185 -7.84 4.59 -13.40
C MET A 185 -9.15 5.12 -13.96
N ASP A 186 -9.17 6.35 -14.45
CA ASP A 186 -10.35 6.93 -15.12
C ASP A 186 -10.74 6.11 -16.35
N ASP A 187 -9.74 5.78 -17.20
CA ASP A 187 -9.93 4.93 -18.37
C ASP A 187 -10.44 3.54 -17.96
N LEU A 188 -9.83 2.93 -16.94
CA LEU A 188 -10.22 1.61 -16.46
C LEU A 188 -11.66 1.59 -15.95
N VAL A 189 -12.06 2.57 -15.11
CA VAL A 189 -13.43 2.68 -14.59
C VAL A 189 -14.44 2.83 -15.74
N SER A 190 -14.09 3.58 -16.79
CA SER A 190 -14.93 3.76 -17.97
C SER A 190 -15.23 2.44 -18.70
N THR A 191 -14.33 1.44 -18.59
CA THR A 191 -14.52 0.12 -19.20
C THR A 191 -15.50 -0.78 -18.42
N TRP A 192 -15.89 -0.39 -17.20
CA TRP A 192 -16.76 -1.22 -16.35
C TRP A 192 -18.25 -1.10 -16.67
N GLY A 193 -18.61 -0.36 -17.71
CA GLY A 193 -20.01 -0.17 -18.11
C GLY A 193 -20.78 0.80 -17.20
N LEU A 194 -20.08 1.61 -16.40
CA LEU A 194 -20.63 2.65 -15.56
C LEU A 194 -20.53 4.01 -16.22
N ASP A 195 -21.43 4.92 -15.88
CA ASP A 195 -21.30 6.33 -16.23
C ASP A 195 -20.18 6.95 -15.40
N PHE A 196 -19.00 7.14 -16.04
CA PHE A 196 -17.82 7.68 -15.38
C PHE A 196 -18.05 9.08 -14.79
N GLU A 197 -18.77 9.95 -15.51
CA GLU A 197 -19.10 11.30 -15.05
C GLU A 197 -19.95 11.26 -13.77
N ALA A 198 -20.93 10.36 -13.70
CA ALA A 198 -21.73 10.16 -12.51
C ALA A 198 -20.88 9.58 -11.35
N GLN A 199 -20.00 8.61 -11.63
CA GLN A 199 -19.08 8.05 -10.61
C GLN A 199 -18.12 9.11 -10.07
N SER A 200 -17.55 9.95 -10.92
CA SER A 200 -16.60 11.00 -10.53
C SER A 200 -17.22 12.10 -9.67
N ARG A 201 -18.55 12.24 -9.71
CA ARG A 201 -19.33 13.24 -8.94
C ARG A 201 -20.30 12.60 -7.96
N ARG A 202 -20.19 11.30 -7.71
CA ARG A 202 -21.07 10.62 -6.74
C ARG A 202 -20.98 11.27 -5.37
N LEU A 203 -22.12 11.38 -4.68
CA LEU A 203 -22.19 11.94 -3.34
C LEU A 203 -21.73 10.92 -2.29
N THR A 204 -22.12 9.64 -2.47
CA THR A 204 -21.73 8.55 -1.58
C THR A 204 -21.34 7.30 -2.36
N ALA A 205 -20.36 6.56 -1.83
CA ALA A 205 -20.03 5.22 -2.31
C ALA A 205 -21.08 4.20 -1.84
N PRO A 206 -21.20 3.04 -2.51
CA PRO A 206 -22.08 1.98 -2.02
C PRO A 206 -21.52 1.33 -0.75
N LYS A 207 -22.40 0.91 0.17
CA LYS A 207 -22.02 0.25 1.43
C LYS A 207 -22.68 -1.14 1.54
N PRO A 208 -21.92 -2.22 1.84
CA PRO A 208 -22.53 -3.51 2.08
C PRO A 208 -23.27 -3.51 3.43
N LYS A 209 -24.53 -3.97 3.43
CA LYS A 209 -25.37 -4.06 4.63
C LYS A 209 -25.07 -5.26 5.50
N ASN A 210 -24.50 -6.31 4.91
CA ASN A 210 -24.34 -7.63 5.54
C ASN A 210 -22.92 -8.20 5.37
N LEU A 211 -21.88 -7.34 5.38
CA LEU A 211 -20.50 -7.73 5.13
C LEU A 211 -20.02 -8.84 6.07
N SER A 212 -20.33 -8.76 7.38
CA SER A 212 -19.96 -9.79 8.35
C SER A 212 -20.56 -11.16 8.02
N GLN A 213 -21.79 -11.20 7.51
CA GLN A 213 -22.43 -12.44 7.09
C GLN A 213 -21.71 -13.04 5.86
N ILE A 214 -21.32 -12.20 4.90
CA ILE A 214 -20.58 -12.60 3.70
C ILE A 214 -19.21 -13.14 4.13
N ALA A 215 -18.48 -12.41 4.98
CA ALA A 215 -17.17 -12.82 5.48
C ALA A 215 -17.20 -14.19 6.17
N LEU A 216 -18.18 -14.43 7.07
CA LEU A 216 -18.35 -15.73 7.73
C LEU A 216 -18.63 -16.87 6.74
N ARG A 217 -19.30 -16.58 5.63
CA ARG A 217 -19.54 -17.58 4.58
C ARG A 217 -18.27 -17.90 3.81
N ILE A 218 -17.52 -16.88 3.43
CA ILE A 218 -16.23 -17.05 2.73
C ILE A 218 -15.23 -17.81 3.59
N GLN A 219 -15.13 -17.48 4.87
CA GLN A 219 -14.23 -18.16 5.82
C GLN A 219 -14.47 -19.66 5.95
N LYS A 220 -15.71 -20.14 5.76
CA LYS A 220 -16.03 -21.57 5.79
C LYS A 220 -15.42 -22.37 4.64
N TYR A 221 -14.95 -21.71 3.63
CA TYR A 221 -14.44 -22.30 2.40
C TYR A 221 -12.93 -22.11 2.23
N TYR A 222 -12.18 -22.15 3.31
CA TYR A 222 -10.73 -22.25 3.19
C TYR A 222 -10.40 -23.55 2.43
N PRO A 223 -9.67 -23.50 1.30
CA PRO A 223 -9.34 -24.70 0.56
C PRO A 223 -8.54 -25.68 1.42
N SER A 224 -9.01 -26.92 1.57
CA SER A 224 -8.40 -27.90 2.48
C SER A 224 -6.92 -28.16 2.20
N LYS A 225 -6.52 -28.11 0.94
CA LYS A 225 -5.12 -28.26 0.54
C LYS A 225 -4.30 -27.04 0.95
N ALA A 226 -4.83 -25.84 0.77
CA ALA A 226 -4.18 -24.60 1.22
C ALA A 226 -4.06 -24.57 2.76
N GLU A 227 -5.11 -24.98 3.48
CA GLU A 227 -5.11 -25.12 4.93
C GLU A 227 -4.03 -26.11 5.40
N GLN A 228 -3.96 -27.29 4.78
CA GLN A 228 -2.97 -28.32 5.12
C GLN A 228 -1.52 -27.83 4.95
N TRP A 229 -1.25 -26.99 3.96
CA TRP A 229 0.09 -26.51 3.62
C TRP A 229 0.39 -25.11 4.16
N GLY A 230 -0.52 -24.50 4.91
CA GLY A 230 -0.35 -23.14 5.42
C GLY A 230 -0.29 -22.07 4.33
N ILE A 231 -0.93 -22.31 3.19
CA ILE A 231 -0.93 -21.39 2.04
C ILE A 231 -1.96 -20.30 2.29
N GLN A 232 -1.50 -19.07 2.41
CA GLN A 232 -2.33 -17.87 2.58
C GLN A 232 -2.60 -17.23 1.22
N ALA A 233 -3.70 -16.50 1.10
CA ALA A 233 -4.01 -15.73 -0.10
C ALA A 233 -4.63 -14.38 0.23
N ASP A 234 -4.35 -13.42 -0.64
CA ASP A 234 -5.04 -12.14 -0.68
C ASP A 234 -5.71 -12.00 -2.06
N LEU A 235 -7.02 -11.87 -2.02
CA LEU A 235 -7.85 -11.70 -3.20
C LEU A 235 -8.42 -10.29 -3.19
N SER A 236 -8.31 -9.58 -4.28
CA SER A 236 -9.06 -8.35 -4.49
C SER A 236 -10.24 -8.65 -5.41
N ILE A 237 -11.43 -8.24 -5.00
CA ILE A 237 -12.65 -8.41 -5.79
C ILE A 237 -13.27 -7.06 -6.11
N ARG A 238 -13.95 -6.98 -7.24
CA ARG A 238 -14.85 -5.91 -7.61
C ARG A 238 -16.24 -6.48 -7.82
N VAL A 239 -17.22 -5.92 -7.12
CA VAL A 239 -18.64 -6.27 -7.23
C VAL A 239 -19.37 -5.09 -7.87
N MET A 240 -19.99 -5.32 -9.01
CA MET A 240 -20.86 -4.35 -9.67
C MET A 240 -22.26 -4.45 -9.10
N MET A 241 -22.98 -3.34 -9.03
CA MET A 241 -24.35 -3.30 -8.53
C MET A 241 -25.22 -2.33 -9.30
N ASP A 242 -26.51 -2.63 -9.32
CA ASP A 242 -27.54 -1.75 -9.88
C ASP A 242 -27.91 -0.60 -8.90
N SER A 243 -28.79 0.29 -9.37
CA SER A 243 -29.29 1.39 -8.56
C SER A 243 -30.17 0.97 -7.37
N GLU A 244 -30.60 -0.30 -7.30
CA GLU A 244 -31.33 -0.84 -6.15
C GLU A 244 -30.39 -1.52 -5.13
N GLY A 245 -29.07 -1.53 -5.39
CA GLY A 245 -28.07 -2.12 -4.52
C GLY A 245 -27.96 -3.65 -4.63
N ARG A 246 -28.44 -4.23 -5.73
CA ARG A 246 -28.28 -5.69 -6.01
C ARG A 246 -26.98 -5.91 -6.76
N ALA A 247 -26.19 -6.90 -6.32
CA ALA A 247 -25.01 -7.32 -7.05
C ALA A 247 -25.38 -7.87 -8.43
N THR A 248 -24.72 -7.38 -9.48
CA THR A 248 -24.95 -7.77 -10.88
C THR A 248 -23.79 -8.53 -11.49
N GLU A 249 -22.57 -8.27 -11.03
CA GLU A 249 -21.35 -8.95 -11.47
C GLU A 249 -20.33 -8.94 -10.33
N CYS A 250 -19.51 -9.98 -10.23
CA CYS A 250 -18.32 -10.00 -9.37
C CYS A 250 -17.13 -10.49 -10.15
N LYS A 251 -16.01 -9.81 -10.04
CA LYS A 251 -14.74 -10.15 -10.67
C LYS A 251 -13.62 -10.15 -9.66
N ILE A 252 -12.80 -11.21 -9.66
CA ILE A 252 -11.52 -11.20 -8.96
C ILE A 252 -10.56 -10.37 -9.80
N THR A 253 -10.03 -9.30 -9.24
CA THR A 253 -9.15 -8.36 -9.94
C THR A 253 -7.68 -8.61 -9.65
N ASN A 254 -7.37 -9.27 -8.52
CA ASN A 254 -6.03 -9.69 -8.15
C ASN A 254 -6.09 -10.97 -7.31
N ILE A 255 -5.22 -11.91 -7.62
CA ILE A 255 -4.95 -13.10 -6.81
C ILE A 255 -3.45 -13.15 -6.56
N THR A 256 -3.06 -13.24 -5.29
CA THR A 256 -1.69 -13.61 -4.95
C THR A 256 -1.59 -15.12 -4.80
N LEU A 257 -0.92 -15.75 -5.78
CA LEU A 257 -0.18 -17.02 -5.72
C LEU A 257 -0.86 -18.28 -5.21
N ALA A 258 -2.17 -18.42 -5.27
CA ALA A 258 -2.66 -19.72 -4.85
C ALA A 258 -3.59 -20.33 -5.89
N GLU A 259 -3.06 -21.22 -6.70
CA GLU A 259 -3.82 -22.07 -7.64
C GLU A 259 -4.99 -22.83 -6.98
N ASP A 260 -4.96 -22.95 -5.65
CA ASP A 260 -5.99 -23.65 -4.89
C ASP A 260 -7.17 -22.73 -4.46
N PHE A 261 -7.09 -21.40 -4.64
CA PHE A 261 -8.18 -20.48 -4.32
C PHE A 261 -9.02 -20.18 -5.56
N ASP A 262 -10.31 -20.43 -5.45
CA ASP A 262 -11.28 -20.32 -6.52
C ASP A 262 -12.12 -19.01 -6.45
N ASP A 263 -13.17 -18.94 -7.26
CA ASP A 263 -14.09 -17.80 -7.35
C ASP A 263 -15.16 -17.76 -6.24
N ARG A 264 -15.05 -18.59 -5.21
CA ARG A 264 -16.04 -18.65 -4.11
C ARG A 264 -16.36 -17.31 -3.47
N PRO A 265 -15.39 -16.42 -3.22
CA PRO A 265 -15.73 -15.09 -2.73
C PRO A 265 -16.73 -14.37 -3.60
N CYS A 266 -16.54 -14.39 -4.91
CA CYS A 266 -17.50 -13.84 -5.86
C CYS A 266 -18.84 -14.57 -5.81
N THR A 267 -18.83 -15.90 -5.75
CA THR A 267 -20.06 -16.70 -5.63
C THR A 267 -20.87 -16.30 -4.39
N GLU A 268 -20.22 -16.11 -3.23
CA GLU A 268 -20.92 -15.69 -2.00
C GLU A 268 -21.43 -14.25 -2.08
N PHE A 269 -20.66 -13.32 -2.64
CA PHE A 269 -21.12 -11.95 -2.87
C PHE A 269 -22.35 -11.93 -3.77
N MET A 270 -22.32 -12.62 -4.91
CA MET A 270 -23.45 -12.67 -5.85
C MET A 270 -24.70 -13.29 -5.24
N ARG A 271 -24.54 -14.21 -4.28
CA ARG A 271 -25.64 -14.95 -3.68
C ARG A 271 -26.37 -14.19 -2.59
N VAL A 272 -25.65 -13.42 -1.76
CA VAL A 272 -26.23 -12.89 -0.52
C VAL A 272 -25.87 -11.43 -0.24
N ALA A 273 -25.04 -10.78 -1.05
CA ALA A 273 -24.67 -9.40 -0.79
C ALA A 273 -25.84 -8.46 -1.02
N GLU A 274 -26.08 -7.60 -0.05
CA GLU A 274 -27.03 -6.49 -0.11
C GLU A 274 -26.28 -5.19 0.12
N PHE A 275 -26.54 -4.19 -0.72
CA PHE A 275 -25.87 -2.90 -0.61
C PHE A 275 -26.87 -1.77 -0.39
N GLU A 276 -26.42 -0.76 0.34
CA GLU A 276 -26.93 0.59 0.14
C GLU A 276 -26.32 1.10 -1.17
N PRO A 277 -27.15 1.48 -2.16
CA PRO A 277 -26.60 1.92 -3.45
C PRO A 277 -25.83 3.23 -3.30
N ALA A 278 -24.88 3.44 -4.21
CA ALA A 278 -24.25 4.75 -4.36
C ALA A 278 -25.31 5.82 -4.70
N ARG A 279 -24.99 7.06 -4.40
CA ARG A 279 -25.85 8.19 -4.73
C ARG A 279 -25.14 9.17 -5.66
N ASP A 280 -25.86 9.65 -6.65
CA ASP A 280 -25.38 10.70 -7.55
C ASP A 280 -25.28 12.06 -6.81
N SER A 281 -24.82 13.10 -7.51
CA SER A 281 -24.69 14.46 -6.97
C SER A 281 -26.04 15.10 -6.57
N HIS A 282 -27.18 14.49 -6.93
CA HIS A 282 -28.53 14.93 -6.55
C HIS A 282 -29.12 14.07 -5.43
N GLY A 283 -28.38 13.06 -4.94
CA GLY A 283 -28.83 12.13 -3.92
C GLY A 283 -29.67 10.96 -4.43
N ASN A 284 -29.85 10.79 -5.75
CA ASN A 284 -30.57 9.67 -6.31
C ASN A 284 -29.71 8.40 -6.30
N PRO A 285 -30.33 7.23 -6.07
CA PRO A 285 -29.61 5.95 -6.18
C PRO A 285 -29.06 5.74 -7.59
N MET A 286 -27.84 5.23 -7.69
CA MET A 286 -27.17 4.95 -8.96
C MET A 286 -26.43 3.63 -8.96
N ALA A 287 -26.29 3.01 -10.13
CA ALA A 287 -25.41 1.87 -10.32
C ALA A 287 -23.97 2.24 -10.01
N SER A 288 -23.21 1.34 -9.39
CA SER A 288 -21.83 1.60 -8.98
C SER A 288 -21.07 0.30 -8.77
N TYR A 289 -19.92 0.38 -8.11
CA TYR A 289 -19.08 -0.77 -7.77
C TYR A 289 -18.62 -0.69 -6.31
N TYR A 290 -18.38 -1.87 -5.75
CA TYR A 290 -17.75 -2.07 -4.45
C TYR A 290 -16.47 -2.90 -4.63
N VAL A 291 -15.40 -2.54 -3.94
CA VAL A 291 -14.16 -3.32 -3.92
C VAL A 291 -13.87 -3.80 -2.50
N SER A 292 -13.36 -5.02 -2.39
CA SER A 292 -12.97 -5.60 -1.12
C SER A 292 -11.71 -6.43 -1.29
N SER A 293 -10.91 -6.49 -0.22
CA SER A 293 -9.82 -7.45 -0.09
C SER A 293 -10.27 -8.58 0.82
N ILE A 294 -10.00 -9.82 0.41
CA ILE A 294 -10.31 -11.03 1.16
C ILE A 294 -8.99 -11.68 1.52
N LEU A 295 -8.72 -11.71 2.80
CA LEU A 295 -7.50 -12.26 3.36
C LEU A 295 -7.76 -13.65 3.93
N TYR A 296 -7.18 -14.67 3.31
CA TYR A 296 -7.13 -16.00 3.87
C TYR A 296 -5.86 -16.13 4.71
N ARG A 297 -6.03 -16.08 6.04
CA ARG A 297 -4.96 -16.21 7.05
C ARG A 297 -5.21 -17.42 7.93
N MET A 298 -4.12 -17.99 8.45
CA MET A 298 -4.15 -19.06 9.46
C MET A 298 -3.55 -18.58 10.76
#